data_0a177f9542aa1bc86ce0a58a19c85d98
#
_entry.id   0a177f9542aa1bc86ce0a58a19c85d98
#
_cell.length_a   1.000
_cell.length_b   1.000
_cell.length_c   1.000
_cell.angle_alpha   90.00
_cell.angle_beta   90.00
_cell.angle_gamma   90.00
#
_symmetry.space_group_name_H-M   'P 1'
#
loop_
_entity.id
_entity.type
_entity.pdbx_description
1 polymer ?
#
loop_
_entity_poly.entity_id
_entity_poly.type
_entity_poly.pdbx_seq_one_letter_code
_entity_poly.pdbx_strand_id
1 'polypeptide(L)'
;TLLTSSAASDVYKRQESTFKAKIIGSSLTARNIADHIEKNFLEQKGSWQPLIYCWRGGQRSKSFSIILSEVGWRTYQLDGGYKEYRNSVVKFFENIGSKLKIILISGKTGSAKTKILQNIGELGGQILDLEGLANHKGSLLGKIPGIEQPSQKLFESKLFNKLKKLN
;
A
#
# COMPACT_ATOMS: atom_id res chain seq x y z
N THR A 1 -6.37 6.05 -2.78
CA THR A 1 -6.18 7.18 -3.71
C THR A 1 -5.42 8.29 -3.00
N LEU A 2 -4.28 8.73 -3.55
CA LEU A 2 -3.42 9.74 -2.93
C LEU A 2 -3.98 11.13 -3.23
N LEU A 3 -4.46 11.83 -2.19
CA LEU A 3 -4.71 13.27 -2.25
C LEU A 3 -3.35 13.99 -2.28
N THR A 4 -2.87 14.36 -3.45
CA THR A 4 -1.66 15.15 -3.58
C THR A 4 -1.98 16.61 -3.23
N SER A 5 -1.39 17.15 -2.14
CA SER A 5 -1.30 18.58 -1.98
C SER A 5 -0.38 19.09 -3.07
N SER A 6 -0.87 20.02 -3.91
CA SER A 6 -0.10 20.52 -5.02
C SER A 6 1.16 21.24 -4.55
N ALA A 7 2.24 21.16 -5.36
CA ALA A 7 3.46 21.93 -5.19
C ALA A 7 3.20 23.45 -5.02
N ALA A 8 2.06 23.96 -5.52
CA ALA A 8 1.61 25.33 -5.34
C ALA A 8 1.49 25.77 -3.86
N SER A 9 1.02 24.87 -2.96
CA SER A 9 0.95 25.22 -1.53
C SER A 9 2.32 25.36 -0.88
N ASP A 10 3.33 24.63 -1.38
CA ASP A 10 4.70 24.67 -0.85
C ASP A 10 5.49 25.88 -1.36
N VAL A 11 5.18 26.36 -2.56
CA VAL A 11 5.74 27.61 -3.10
C VAL A 11 5.22 28.82 -2.34
N TYR A 12 3.91 28.89 -2.06
CA TYR A 12 3.32 29.96 -1.26
C TYR A 12 3.81 29.99 0.19
N LYS A 13 4.08 28.84 0.79
CA LYS A 13 4.65 28.76 2.16
C LYS A 13 6.00 29.44 2.29
N ARG A 14 6.74 29.53 1.20
CA ARG A 14 8.09 30.14 1.19
C ARG A 14 8.10 31.66 0.95
N GLN A 15 7.01 32.22 0.39
CA GLN A 15 7.07 33.57 -0.18
C GLN A 15 6.21 34.66 0.50
N GLU A 16 5.05 34.36 1.16
CA GLU A 16 4.19 35.45 1.64
C GLU A 16 3.60 35.31 3.04
N SER A 17 2.94 34.19 3.37
CA SER A 17 2.26 34.01 4.64
C SER A 17 1.84 32.55 4.87
N THR A 18 2.17 32.02 6.03
CA THR A 18 1.73 30.67 6.44
C THR A 18 0.21 30.55 6.49
N PHE A 19 -0.50 31.64 6.76
CA PHE A 19 -1.97 31.64 6.79
C PHE A 19 -2.57 31.58 5.39
N LYS A 20 -2.08 32.39 4.44
CA LYS A 20 -2.50 32.30 3.02
C LYS A 20 -2.25 30.91 2.43
N ALA A 21 -1.10 30.31 2.73
CA ALA A 21 -0.80 28.94 2.32
C ALA A 21 -1.80 27.91 2.88
N LYS A 22 -2.26 28.08 4.12
CA LYS A 22 -3.31 27.23 4.69
C LYS A 22 -4.65 27.39 3.99
N ILE A 23 -5.06 28.63 3.66
CA ILE A 23 -6.30 28.89 2.91
C ILE A 23 -6.26 28.19 1.55
N ILE A 24 -5.19 28.42 0.79
CA ILE A 24 -5.03 27.80 -0.54
C ILE A 24 -4.98 26.28 -0.45
N GLY A 25 -4.20 25.73 0.49
CA GLY A 25 -4.10 24.31 0.71
C GLY A 25 -5.44 23.67 1.09
N SER A 26 -6.23 24.32 1.92
CA SER A 26 -7.58 23.86 2.31
C SER A 26 -8.53 23.89 1.12
N SER A 27 -8.52 24.95 0.31
CA SER A 27 -9.33 25.07 -0.90
C SER A 27 -9.01 23.96 -1.90
N LEU A 28 -7.73 23.71 -2.17
CA LEU A 28 -7.29 22.63 -3.06
C LEU A 28 -7.68 21.25 -2.52
N THR A 29 -7.55 21.04 -1.22
CA THR A 29 -7.94 19.78 -0.58
C THR A 29 -9.45 19.56 -0.72
N ALA A 30 -10.27 20.58 -0.50
CA ALA A 30 -11.73 20.49 -0.64
C ALA A 30 -12.14 20.14 -2.07
N ARG A 31 -11.55 20.78 -3.08
CA ARG A 31 -11.79 20.45 -4.50
C ARG A 31 -11.41 19.01 -4.82
N ASN A 32 -10.23 18.55 -4.39
CA ASN A 32 -9.79 17.18 -4.63
C ASN A 32 -10.71 16.16 -3.94
N ILE A 33 -11.26 16.49 -2.77
CA ILE A 33 -12.21 15.62 -2.08
C ILE A 33 -13.51 15.53 -2.87
N ALA A 34 -14.05 16.66 -3.32
CA ALA A 34 -15.26 16.71 -4.15
C ALA A 34 -15.08 15.87 -5.43
N ASP A 35 -13.99 16.08 -6.17
CA ASP A 35 -13.65 15.32 -7.37
C ASP A 35 -13.57 13.81 -7.11
N HIS A 36 -12.99 13.41 -5.97
CA HIS A 36 -12.89 11.99 -5.60
C HIS A 36 -14.23 11.37 -5.29
N ILE A 37 -15.10 12.08 -4.59
CA ILE A 37 -16.45 11.61 -4.27
C ILE A 37 -17.26 11.44 -5.55
N GLU A 38 -17.28 12.44 -6.42
CA GLU A 38 -18.02 12.41 -7.67
C GLU A 38 -17.54 11.30 -8.62
N LYS A 39 -16.22 11.14 -8.76
CA LYS A 39 -15.66 10.17 -9.72
C LYS A 39 -15.70 8.71 -9.25
N ASN A 40 -15.67 8.46 -7.94
CA ASN A 40 -15.38 7.11 -7.45
C ASN A 40 -16.40 6.58 -6.44
N PHE A 41 -17.24 7.41 -5.83
CA PHE A 41 -18.01 6.97 -4.67
C PHE A 41 -19.53 7.11 -4.83
N LEU A 42 -20.02 7.65 -5.94
CA LEU A 42 -21.47 7.81 -6.19
C LEU A 42 -22.25 6.50 -6.13
N GLU A 43 -21.62 5.40 -6.52
CA GLU A 43 -22.23 4.07 -6.51
C GLU A 43 -21.99 3.26 -5.22
N GLN A 44 -21.29 3.86 -4.24
CA GLN A 44 -20.99 3.15 -2.99
C GLN A 44 -22.23 3.04 -2.11
N LYS A 45 -22.43 1.83 -1.56
CA LYS A 45 -23.54 1.57 -0.65
C LYS A 45 -23.36 2.29 0.68
N GLY A 46 -24.48 2.62 1.38
CA GLY A 46 -24.42 3.23 2.71
C GLY A 46 -23.69 2.39 3.76
N SER A 47 -23.59 1.07 3.56
CA SER A 47 -22.83 0.16 4.42
C SER A 47 -21.32 0.16 4.18
N TRP A 48 -20.84 0.92 3.20
CA TRP A 48 -19.40 1.01 2.93
C TRP A 48 -18.64 1.62 4.08
N GLN A 49 -17.50 1.02 4.44
CA GLN A 49 -16.66 1.43 5.55
C GLN A 49 -15.23 1.71 5.06
N PRO A 50 -14.96 2.93 4.57
CA PRO A 50 -13.66 3.27 4.02
C PRO A 50 -12.57 3.42 5.08
N LEU A 51 -11.38 2.84 4.79
CA LEU A 51 -10.14 3.15 5.49
C LEU A 51 -9.43 4.30 4.77
N ILE A 52 -9.24 5.39 5.47
CA ILE A 52 -8.65 6.62 4.94
C ILE A 52 -7.26 6.82 5.54
N TYR A 53 -6.31 7.11 4.68
CA TYR A 53 -4.97 7.45 5.14
C TYR A 53 -4.28 8.45 4.21
N CYS A 54 -3.33 9.18 4.75
CA CYS A 54 -2.35 9.95 4.00
C CYS A 54 -0.94 9.55 4.43
N TRP A 55 0.08 10.23 3.96
CA TRP A 55 1.45 9.84 4.26
C TRP A 55 1.76 9.76 5.75
N ARG A 56 1.28 10.72 6.56
CA ARG A 56 1.55 10.83 8.02
C ARG A 56 0.31 10.80 8.89
N GLY A 57 -0.86 10.41 8.38
CA GLY A 57 -2.11 10.43 9.16
C GLY A 57 -2.56 11.84 9.59
N GLY A 58 -2.19 12.87 8.83
CA GLY A 58 -2.43 14.27 9.20
C GLY A 58 -3.75 14.85 8.66
N GLN A 59 -3.77 16.18 8.52
CA GLN A 59 -4.97 16.96 8.17
C GLN A 59 -5.70 16.49 6.91
N ARG A 60 -4.98 16.03 5.88
CA ARG A 60 -5.60 15.58 4.61
C ARG A 60 -6.54 14.39 4.81
N SER A 61 -6.06 13.35 5.50
CA SER A 61 -6.90 12.18 5.82
C SER A 61 -8.03 12.54 6.77
N LYS A 62 -7.78 13.44 7.74
CA LYS A 62 -8.79 13.92 8.67
C LYS A 62 -9.91 14.69 7.96
N SER A 63 -9.58 15.65 7.10
CA SER A 63 -10.58 16.41 6.33
C SER A 63 -11.42 15.51 5.44
N PHE A 64 -10.79 14.54 4.78
CA PHE A 64 -11.51 13.58 3.95
C PHE A 64 -12.43 12.68 4.76
N SER A 65 -11.97 12.18 5.91
CA SER A 65 -12.77 11.38 6.82
C SER A 65 -14.01 12.14 7.33
N ILE A 66 -13.86 13.41 7.68
CA ILE A 66 -14.97 14.25 8.14
C ILE A 66 -16.06 14.31 7.05
N ILE A 67 -15.68 14.67 5.80
CA ILE A 67 -16.66 14.78 4.72
C ILE A 67 -17.34 13.46 4.41
N LEU A 68 -16.62 12.34 4.38
CA LEU A 68 -17.23 11.03 4.15
C LEU A 68 -18.13 10.60 5.33
N SER A 69 -17.80 11.02 6.55
CA SER A 69 -18.67 10.77 7.72
C SER A 69 -19.98 11.57 7.65
N GLU A 70 -19.95 12.80 7.13
CA GLU A 70 -21.15 13.63 6.90
C GLU A 70 -22.09 13.02 5.84
N VAL A 71 -21.53 12.26 4.88
CA VAL A 71 -22.33 11.46 3.94
C VAL A 71 -23.06 10.29 4.66
N GLY A 72 -22.62 9.94 5.86
CA GLY A 72 -23.19 8.85 6.66
C GLY A 72 -22.37 7.56 6.66
N TRP A 73 -21.21 7.53 6.01
CA TRP A 73 -20.32 6.36 6.03
C TRP A 73 -19.50 6.28 7.31
N ARG A 74 -19.38 5.07 7.86
CA ARG A 74 -18.48 4.82 8.98
C ARG A 74 -17.04 4.78 8.50
N THR A 75 -16.30 5.87 8.73
CA THR A 75 -14.92 6.02 8.28
C THR A 75 -13.91 5.54 9.33
N TYR A 76 -12.81 4.96 8.86
CA TYR A 76 -11.65 4.62 9.69
C TYR A 76 -10.42 5.39 9.20
N GLN A 77 -9.60 5.85 10.13
CA GLN A 77 -8.33 6.49 9.81
C GLN A 77 -7.18 5.61 10.25
N LEU A 78 -6.16 5.49 9.38
CA LEU A 78 -4.91 4.85 9.76
C LEU A 78 -4.07 5.85 10.56
N ASP A 79 -3.89 5.57 11.84
CA ASP A 79 -3.03 6.38 12.71
C ASP A 79 -1.57 6.35 12.22
N GLY A 80 -0.88 7.51 12.28
CA GLY A 80 0.45 7.67 11.69
C GLY A 80 0.51 7.56 10.16
N GLY A 81 -0.60 7.17 9.51
CA GLY A 81 -0.75 7.04 8.07
C GLY A 81 0.14 5.96 7.44
N TYR A 82 0.40 6.09 6.13
CA TYR A 82 1.22 5.12 5.39
C TYR A 82 2.65 4.99 5.97
N LYS A 83 3.20 6.06 6.55
CA LYS A 83 4.53 6.02 7.17
C LYS A 83 4.57 4.99 8.32
N GLU A 84 3.56 4.98 9.19
CA GLU A 84 3.53 4.03 10.31
C GLU A 84 3.29 2.59 9.84
N TYR A 85 2.41 2.39 8.86
CA TYR A 85 2.30 1.09 8.20
C TYR A 85 3.66 0.63 7.65
N ARG A 86 4.40 1.52 6.98
CA ARG A 86 5.72 1.18 6.43
C ARG A 86 6.73 0.84 7.52
N ASN A 87 6.73 1.60 8.62
CA ASN A 87 7.57 1.30 9.77
C ASN A 87 7.26 -0.08 10.36
N SER A 88 5.97 -0.44 10.45
CA SER A 88 5.57 -1.76 10.95
C SER A 88 6.03 -2.91 10.04
N VAL A 89 6.03 -2.70 8.72
CA VAL A 89 6.57 -3.67 7.74
C VAL A 89 8.08 -3.86 7.94
N VAL A 90 8.84 -2.77 8.08
CA VAL A 90 10.30 -2.85 8.30
C VAL A 90 10.61 -3.57 9.60
N LYS A 91 9.99 -3.15 10.72
CA LYS A 91 10.17 -3.78 12.03
C LYS A 91 9.82 -5.27 12.03
N PHE A 92 8.79 -5.66 11.26
CA PHE A 92 8.44 -7.06 11.12
C PHE A 92 9.58 -7.87 10.50
N PHE A 93 10.20 -7.38 9.43
CA PHE A 93 11.34 -8.08 8.80
C PHE A 93 12.58 -8.13 9.68
N GLU A 94 12.84 -7.08 10.46
CA GLU A 94 13.94 -7.08 11.44
C GLU A 94 13.79 -8.19 12.52
N ASN A 95 12.55 -8.53 12.86
CA ASN A 95 12.26 -9.42 13.99
C ASN A 95 11.83 -10.83 13.58
N ILE A 96 11.49 -11.09 12.30
CA ILE A 96 10.90 -12.37 11.90
C ILE A 96 11.95 -13.44 11.62
N GLY A 97 13.18 -13.07 11.23
CA GLY A 97 14.19 -13.99 10.72
C GLY A 97 14.50 -15.17 11.65
N SER A 98 14.55 -14.92 12.96
CA SER A 98 14.81 -15.96 13.97
C SER A 98 13.59 -16.85 14.29
N LYS A 99 12.41 -16.49 13.84
CA LYS A 99 11.15 -17.18 14.14
C LYS A 99 10.66 -18.09 13.03
N LEU A 100 11.20 -17.93 11.82
CA LEU A 100 10.79 -18.70 10.66
C LEU A 100 11.68 -19.95 10.49
N LYS A 101 11.05 -21.11 10.38
CA LYS A 101 11.70 -22.33 9.88
C LYS A 101 11.46 -22.40 8.37
N ILE A 102 12.48 -22.13 7.59
CA ILE A 102 12.39 -22.05 6.13
C ILE A 102 13.15 -23.22 5.51
N ILE A 103 12.51 -23.92 4.58
CA ILE A 103 13.17 -24.87 3.68
C ILE A 103 13.32 -24.18 2.33
N LEU A 104 14.58 -23.99 1.90
CA LEU A 104 14.87 -23.33 0.62
C LEU A 104 14.92 -24.37 -0.50
N ILE A 105 14.07 -24.20 -1.51
CA ILE A 105 14.14 -24.96 -2.76
C ILE A 105 15.01 -24.18 -3.74
N SER A 106 16.20 -24.69 -4.02
CA SER A 106 17.15 -24.08 -4.97
C SER A 106 17.48 -25.04 -6.11
N GLY A 107 17.97 -24.51 -7.23
CA GLY A 107 18.37 -25.30 -8.38
C GLY A 107 18.51 -24.45 -9.65
N LYS A 108 19.09 -25.04 -10.71
CA LYS A 108 19.29 -24.38 -12.01
C LYS A 108 17.96 -23.94 -12.65
N THR A 109 18.02 -22.96 -13.57
CA THR A 109 16.87 -22.61 -14.40
C THR A 109 16.35 -23.84 -15.14
N GLY A 110 15.03 -24.03 -15.19
CA GLY A 110 14.40 -25.20 -15.81
C GLY A 110 14.30 -26.45 -14.92
N SER A 111 14.78 -26.44 -13.68
CA SER A 111 14.70 -27.62 -12.77
C SER A 111 13.34 -27.81 -12.08
N ALA A 112 12.27 -27.25 -12.64
CA ALA A 112 10.88 -27.39 -12.17
C ALA A 112 10.60 -26.94 -10.71
N LYS A 113 11.45 -26.09 -10.13
CA LYS A 113 11.28 -25.58 -8.74
C LYS A 113 9.89 -25.01 -8.47
N THR A 114 9.38 -24.20 -9.38
CA THR A 114 8.05 -23.57 -9.26
C THR A 114 6.94 -24.63 -9.23
N LYS A 115 7.04 -25.68 -10.06
CA LYS A 115 6.07 -26.79 -10.05
C LYS A 115 6.11 -27.57 -8.73
N ILE A 116 7.32 -27.83 -8.22
CA ILE A 116 7.48 -28.50 -6.91
C ILE A 116 6.84 -27.65 -5.82
N LEU A 117 7.09 -26.34 -5.82
CA LEU A 117 6.51 -25.42 -4.84
C LEU A 117 4.97 -25.40 -4.91
N GLN A 118 4.40 -25.37 -6.13
CA GLN A 118 2.95 -25.43 -6.35
C GLN A 118 2.35 -26.72 -5.83
N ASN A 119 2.94 -27.87 -6.15
CA ASN A 119 2.48 -29.18 -5.66
C ASN A 119 2.52 -29.28 -4.13
N ILE A 120 3.55 -28.74 -3.48
CA ILE A 120 3.60 -28.65 -2.02
C ILE A 120 2.42 -27.83 -1.48
N GLY A 121 2.08 -26.72 -2.14
CA GLY A 121 0.92 -25.91 -1.79
C GLY A 121 -0.41 -26.65 -1.95
N GLU A 122 -0.59 -27.40 -3.03
CA GLU A 122 -1.77 -28.22 -3.30
C GLU A 122 -1.95 -29.34 -2.25
N LEU A 123 -0.83 -29.87 -1.74
CA LEU A 123 -0.81 -30.84 -0.64
C LEU A 123 -1.01 -30.21 0.76
N GLY A 124 -1.33 -28.90 0.83
CA GLY A 124 -1.58 -28.20 2.09
C GLY A 124 -0.33 -27.65 2.77
N GLY A 125 0.85 -27.72 2.12
CA GLY A 125 2.07 -27.11 2.64
C GLY A 125 2.04 -25.58 2.57
N GLN A 126 2.68 -24.94 3.53
CA GLN A 126 2.87 -23.49 3.52
C GLN A 126 3.99 -23.11 2.54
N ILE A 127 3.66 -22.36 1.50
CA ILE A 127 4.61 -21.99 0.46
C ILE A 127 4.83 -20.48 0.38
N LEU A 128 6.05 -20.09 0.01
CA LEU A 128 6.44 -18.73 -0.26
C LEU A 128 7.11 -18.63 -1.63
N ASP A 129 6.34 -18.23 -2.63
CA ASP A 129 6.81 -18.00 -4.00
C ASP A 129 7.33 -16.56 -4.14
N LEU A 130 8.64 -16.36 -3.95
CA LEU A 130 9.28 -15.04 -4.08
C LEU A 130 9.33 -14.56 -5.53
N GLU A 131 9.50 -15.48 -6.48
CA GLU A 131 9.52 -15.16 -7.91
C GLU A 131 8.15 -14.65 -8.37
N GLY A 132 7.07 -15.33 -7.95
CA GLY A 132 5.71 -14.89 -8.21
C GLY A 132 5.36 -13.55 -7.56
N LEU A 133 5.78 -13.32 -6.30
CA LEU A 133 5.58 -12.03 -5.63
C LEU A 133 6.30 -10.87 -6.33
N ALA A 134 7.46 -11.15 -6.95
CA ALA A 134 8.28 -10.18 -7.68
C ALA A 134 7.85 -9.99 -9.14
N ASN A 135 6.92 -10.78 -9.67
CA ASN A 135 6.61 -10.88 -11.10
C ASN A 135 7.88 -11.12 -11.94
N HIS A 136 8.73 -12.07 -11.50
CA HIS A 136 10.03 -12.33 -12.10
C HIS A 136 10.39 -13.81 -12.04
N LYS A 137 10.98 -14.36 -13.11
CA LYS A 137 11.33 -15.79 -13.19
C LYS A 137 12.72 -16.16 -12.63
N GLY A 138 13.31 -15.29 -11.79
CA GLY A 138 14.55 -15.58 -11.07
C GLY A 138 15.83 -15.69 -11.91
N SER A 139 15.81 -15.43 -13.22
CA SER A 139 16.98 -15.47 -14.10
C SER A 139 17.35 -14.08 -14.61
N LEU A 140 18.56 -13.90 -15.19
CA LEU A 140 18.96 -12.63 -15.83
C LEU A 140 17.92 -12.08 -16.82
N LEU A 141 17.24 -12.95 -17.54
CA LEU A 141 16.16 -12.62 -18.49
C LEU A 141 14.77 -12.97 -17.92
N GLY A 142 14.62 -13.01 -16.61
CA GLY A 142 13.41 -13.45 -15.95
C GLY A 142 12.25 -12.46 -15.93
N LYS A 143 12.40 -11.28 -16.54
CA LYS A 143 11.31 -10.30 -16.67
C LYS A 143 10.18 -10.90 -17.50
N ILE A 144 8.94 -10.81 -17.02
CA ILE A 144 7.77 -11.31 -17.72
C ILE A 144 7.29 -10.21 -18.67
N PRO A 145 7.22 -10.46 -20.00
CA PRO A 145 6.74 -9.48 -20.96
C PRO A 145 5.32 -9.02 -20.63
N GLY A 146 5.07 -7.71 -20.70
CA GLY A 146 3.75 -7.12 -20.42
C GLY A 146 3.35 -7.05 -18.94
N ILE A 147 4.17 -7.55 -18.02
CA ILE A 147 3.90 -7.47 -16.57
C ILE A 147 4.96 -6.61 -15.90
N GLU A 148 4.52 -5.54 -15.25
CA GLU A 148 5.43 -4.71 -14.46
C GLU A 148 5.84 -5.39 -13.15
N GLN A 149 7.12 -5.25 -12.82
CA GLN A 149 7.61 -5.68 -11.51
C GLN A 149 7.13 -4.70 -10.43
N PRO A 150 6.75 -5.21 -9.26
CA PRO A 150 6.40 -4.34 -8.14
C PRO A 150 7.62 -3.52 -7.72
N SER A 151 7.38 -2.28 -7.26
CA SER A 151 8.43 -1.54 -6.56
C SER A 151 8.88 -2.31 -5.32
N GLN A 152 10.11 -2.07 -4.83
CA GLN A 152 10.64 -2.71 -3.62
C GLN A 152 9.65 -2.61 -2.44
N LYS A 153 9.06 -1.43 -2.22
CA LYS A 153 8.07 -1.22 -1.15
C LYS A 153 6.80 -2.07 -1.32
N LEU A 154 6.35 -2.23 -2.55
CA LEU A 154 5.18 -3.04 -2.84
C LEU A 154 5.49 -4.54 -2.69
N PHE A 155 6.66 -4.98 -3.16
CA PHE A 155 7.13 -6.35 -2.96
C PHE A 155 7.19 -6.69 -1.46
N GLU A 156 7.85 -5.85 -0.66
CA GLU A 156 7.95 -6.05 0.78
C GLU A 156 6.57 -6.05 1.47
N SER A 157 5.64 -5.20 1.04
CA SER A 157 4.26 -5.22 1.57
C SER A 157 3.52 -6.51 1.21
N LYS A 158 3.69 -7.02 -0.01
CA LYS A 158 3.12 -8.32 -0.43
C LYS A 158 3.72 -9.48 0.38
N LEU A 159 5.04 -9.46 0.55
CA LEU A 159 5.77 -10.46 1.34
C LEU A 159 5.34 -10.44 2.81
N PHE A 160 5.25 -9.26 3.43
CA PHE A 160 4.74 -9.07 4.77
C PHE A 160 3.35 -9.68 4.96
N ASN A 161 2.42 -9.37 4.05
CA ASN A 161 1.06 -9.89 4.12
C ASN A 161 1.00 -11.41 3.92
N LYS A 162 1.88 -11.96 3.09
CA LYS A 162 1.97 -13.42 2.89
C LYS A 162 2.51 -14.10 4.15
N LEU A 163 3.61 -13.59 4.72
CA LEU A 163 4.23 -14.14 5.92
C LEU A 163 3.32 -14.05 7.16
N LYS A 164 2.51 -13.00 7.28
CA LYS A 164 1.52 -12.89 8.36
C LYS A 164 0.41 -13.95 8.31
N LYS A 165 0.18 -14.55 7.16
CA LYS A 165 -0.82 -15.61 6.96
C LYS A 165 -0.23 -17.02 7.13
N LEU A 166 1.09 -17.13 7.20
CA LEU A 166 1.76 -18.39 7.51
C LEU A 166 1.81 -18.50 9.04
N ASN A 167 1.21 -19.53 9.59
CA ASN A 167 1.19 -19.83 11.03
C ASN A 167 2.45 -20.59 11.44
#